data_93de4d95d318acf9787158984d56de76
#
_entry.id   93de4d95d318acf9787158984d56de76
#
_cell.length_a   1.000
_cell.length_b   1.000
_cell.length_c   1.000
_cell.angle_alpha   90.00
_cell.angle_beta   90.00
_cell.angle_gamma   90.00
#
_symmetry.space_group_name_H-M   'P 1'
#
loop_
_entity.id
_entity.type
_entity.pdbx_description
1 polymer ?
#
loop_
_entity_poly.entity_id
_entity_poly.type
_entity_poly.pdbx_seq_one_letter_code
_entity_poly.pdbx_strand_id
1 'polypeptide(L)'
;MTATFPLIPRRRVLGLAFGGLHSVRRGHGSDVAASRPYRPGDDMGKIDWPASARLSLARGTDEFVVREHFAEEAPRVVVLSDRRPSMFAFGEPWPWLDKAEAIRQCVRLIGDSAVAARGLLGYFDEGEVIPFWHPPRSEGELGLLDLNRPFGAPDDTVARGLRHLLEHPRDLPAGTFVFVLSDFLVEPERDDWLRALERRWEVVPVVIQDPVWEQSFPDVGGLVVAFEAPDGVEGGGLVRFATDDAEQRRQENEERRRDLLQRLRALDLEPVLVSSHEHRDVLYSFLTWADQRLFTRGRA
;
A
#
# COMPACT_ATOMS: atom_id res chain seq x y z
N MET A 1 -8.06 -1.02 -21.73
CA MET A 1 -7.42 -1.82 -20.67
C MET A 1 -7.02 -0.85 -19.57
N THR A 2 -7.51 -1.05 -18.37
CA THR A 2 -7.15 -0.23 -17.22
C THR A 2 -5.68 -0.51 -16.87
N ALA A 3 -4.88 0.52 -16.68
CA ALA A 3 -3.49 0.37 -16.31
C ALA A 3 -3.41 -0.10 -14.84
N THR A 4 -2.58 -1.10 -14.55
CA THR A 4 -2.41 -1.70 -13.22
C THR A 4 -0.94 -1.94 -12.93
N PHE A 5 -0.60 -2.14 -11.67
CA PHE A 5 0.73 -2.56 -11.23
C PHE A 5 0.66 -3.90 -10.48
N PRO A 6 1.74 -4.69 -10.48
CA PRO A 6 1.75 -5.96 -9.78
C PRO A 6 1.90 -5.75 -8.26
N LEU A 7 1.10 -6.47 -7.48
CA LEU A 7 1.20 -6.48 -6.03
C LEU A 7 2.31 -7.45 -5.61
N ILE A 8 3.50 -6.93 -5.33
CA ILE A 8 4.67 -7.75 -5.00
C ILE A 8 4.87 -7.78 -3.48
N PRO A 9 4.65 -8.93 -2.81
CA PRO A 9 4.96 -9.06 -1.38
C PRO A 9 6.46 -9.17 -1.17
N ARG A 10 6.99 -8.61 -0.09
CA ARG A 10 8.42 -8.71 0.27
C ARG A 10 8.83 -10.12 0.65
N ARG A 11 7.97 -10.81 1.37
CA ARG A 11 8.22 -12.17 1.83
C ARG A 11 7.28 -13.13 1.11
N ARG A 12 7.71 -14.39 0.93
CA ARG A 12 6.79 -15.44 0.51
C ARG A 12 5.76 -15.62 1.62
N VAL A 13 4.55 -15.11 1.41
CA VAL A 13 3.48 -15.26 2.37
C VAL A 13 2.82 -16.61 2.16
N LEU A 14 2.57 -17.31 3.27
CA LEU A 14 1.79 -18.55 3.29
C LEU A 14 0.38 -18.25 2.77
N GLY A 15 0.04 -18.73 1.59
CA GLY A 15 -1.32 -18.66 1.08
C GLY A 15 -1.57 -17.76 -0.13
N LEU A 16 -0.63 -16.94 -0.57
CA LEU A 16 -0.84 -16.04 -1.71
C LEU A 16 -0.14 -16.55 -2.97
N ALA A 17 -0.93 -16.93 -3.98
CA ALA A 17 -0.45 -17.12 -5.34
C ALA A 17 -0.68 -15.84 -6.12
N PHE A 18 0.40 -15.12 -6.42
CA PHE A 18 0.39 -13.99 -7.33
C PHE A 18 1.19 -14.33 -8.56
N GLY A 19 0.63 -14.26 -9.73
CA GLY A 19 1.36 -14.16 -11.00
C GLY A 19 2.66 -14.97 -11.08
N GLY A 20 2.67 -16.26 -10.65
CA GLY A 20 3.86 -17.12 -10.58
C GLY A 20 4.54 -17.18 -9.21
N LEU A 21 3.97 -16.61 -8.17
CA LEU A 21 4.47 -16.72 -6.80
C LEU A 21 3.74 -17.83 -6.04
N HIS A 22 4.47 -18.86 -5.65
CA HIS A 22 3.90 -20.01 -4.95
C HIS A 22 3.64 -19.68 -3.47
N SER A 23 2.43 -19.99 -3.00
CA SER A 23 2.09 -20.07 -1.59
C SER A 23 2.88 -21.19 -0.92
N VAL A 24 3.26 -21.03 0.34
CA VAL A 24 3.85 -22.12 1.14
C VAL A 24 2.75 -23.01 1.77
N ARG A 25 1.49 -22.55 1.79
CA ARG A 25 0.37 -23.32 2.31
C ARG A 25 -0.18 -24.27 1.25
N ARG A 26 -0.41 -25.53 1.63
CA ARG A 26 -0.98 -26.55 0.74
C ARG A 26 -2.50 -26.40 0.68
N GLY A 27 -3.08 -26.44 -0.51
CA GLY A 27 -4.50 -26.24 -0.71
C GLY A 27 -4.99 -26.62 -2.11
N HIS A 28 -6.03 -25.94 -2.60
CA HIS A 28 -6.64 -26.18 -3.91
C HIS A 28 -6.24 -25.06 -4.88
N GLY A 29 -5.02 -25.10 -5.41
CA GLY A 29 -4.56 -24.16 -6.42
C GLY A 29 -4.08 -24.89 -7.69
N SER A 30 -3.71 -24.12 -8.72
CA SER A 30 -3.22 -24.63 -10.00
C SER A 30 -1.77 -25.11 -9.94
N ASP A 31 -0.96 -24.54 -9.06
CA ASP A 31 0.48 -24.77 -9.02
C ASP A 31 0.86 -25.90 -8.07
N VAL A 32 1.68 -26.84 -8.59
CA VAL A 32 2.14 -28.01 -7.84
C VAL A 32 3.19 -27.59 -6.81
N ALA A 33 2.87 -27.77 -5.53
CA ALA A 33 3.76 -27.46 -4.41
C ALA A 33 4.77 -28.58 -4.14
N ALA A 34 4.32 -29.82 -4.20
CA ALA A 34 5.12 -31.01 -3.93
C ALA A 34 4.40 -32.24 -4.44
N SER A 35 5.12 -33.37 -4.46
CA SER A 35 4.54 -34.70 -4.67
C SER A 35 4.81 -35.53 -3.42
N ARG A 36 3.80 -36.24 -2.91
CA ARG A 36 3.94 -37.17 -1.78
C ARG A 36 3.26 -38.50 -2.04
N PRO A 37 3.59 -39.56 -1.32
CA PRO A 37 2.86 -40.82 -1.40
C PRO A 37 1.38 -40.63 -1.06
N TYR A 38 0.53 -41.35 -1.79
CA TYR A 38 -0.92 -41.42 -1.54
C TYR A 38 -1.22 -41.96 -0.14
N ARG A 39 -2.23 -41.40 0.48
CA ARG A 39 -2.79 -41.91 1.75
C ARG A 39 -4.28 -42.17 1.58
N PRO A 40 -4.83 -43.20 2.24
CA PRO A 40 -6.29 -43.45 2.23
C PRO A 40 -7.05 -42.19 2.63
N GLY A 41 -7.99 -41.75 1.77
CA GLY A 41 -8.75 -40.51 1.94
C GLY A 41 -8.27 -39.33 1.08
N ASP A 42 -7.16 -39.47 0.36
CA ASP A 42 -6.75 -38.48 -0.61
C ASP A 42 -7.66 -38.51 -1.85
N ASP A 43 -7.82 -37.32 -2.46
CA ASP A 43 -8.58 -37.15 -3.69
C ASP A 43 -7.88 -37.86 -4.87
N MET A 44 -8.54 -38.84 -5.46
CA MET A 44 -8.00 -39.57 -6.59
C MET A 44 -7.75 -38.70 -7.83
N GLY A 45 -8.47 -37.59 -7.99
CA GLY A 45 -8.26 -36.64 -9.07
C GLY A 45 -6.92 -35.90 -8.99
N LYS A 46 -6.25 -35.95 -7.84
CA LYS A 46 -4.92 -35.34 -7.62
C LYS A 46 -3.76 -36.32 -7.79
N ILE A 47 -4.01 -37.57 -8.20
CA ILE A 47 -2.95 -38.53 -8.45
C ILE A 47 -2.14 -38.12 -9.69
N ASP A 48 -0.83 -38.05 -9.52
CA ASP A 48 0.12 -37.90 -10.62
C ASP A 48 0.42 -39.28 -11.24
N TRP A 49 -0.41 -39.67 -12.19
CA TRP A 49 -0.27 -40.98 -12.86
C TRP A 49 1.10 -41.19 -13.49
N PRO A 50 1.70 -40.22 -14.23
CA PRO A 50 3.05 -40.37 -14.77
C PRO A 50 4.14 -40.55 -13.72
N ALA A 51 4.06 -39.80 -12.59
CA ALA A 51 4.99 -39.93 -11.48
C ALA A 51 4.81 -41.26 -10.75
N SER A 52 3.58 -41.68 -10.53
CA SER A 52 3.22 -42.95 -9.91
C SER A 52 3.74 -44.13 -10.71
N ALA A 53 3.54 -44.14 -12.03
CA ALA A 53 4.02 -45.20 -12.89
C ALA A 53 5.57 -45.32 -12.89
N ARG A 54 6.27 -44.19 -12.91
CA ARG A 54 7.75 -44.17 -12.81
C ARG A 54 8.25 -44.70 -11.47
N LEU A 55 7.57 -44.32 -10.37
CA LEU A 55 7.95 -44.76 -9.04
C LEU A 55 7.68 -46.25 -8.84
N SER A 56 6.51 -46.74 -9.29
CA SER A 56 6.16 -48.15 -9.23
C SER A 56 7.12 -49.04 -10.03
N LEU A 57 7.49 -48.60 -11.24
CA LEU A 57 8.51 -49.29 -12.03
C LEU A 57 9.87 -49.32 -11.34
N ALA A 58 10.30 -48.24 -10.71
CA ALA A 58 11.62 -48.16 -10.05
C ALA A 58 11.68 -49.00 -8.76
N ARG A 59 10.57 -49.21 -8.07
CA ARG A 59 10.49 -49.91 -6.76
C ARG A 59 9.91 -51.30 -6.83
N GLY A 60 9.28 -51.66 -7.93
CA GLY A 60 8.61 -52.94 -8.10
C GLY A 60 7.35 -53.08 -7.24
N THR A 61 6.72 -52.00 -6.81
CA THR A 61 5.56 -51.94 -5.96
C THR A 61 4.57 -50.92 -6.52
N ASP A 62 3.26 -51.18 -6.34
CA ASP A 62 2.20 -50.24 -6.76
C ASP A 62 2.19 -49.05 -5.80
N GLU A 63 2.88 -47.96 -6.12
CA GLU A 63 2.92 -46.74 -5.35
C GLU A 63 2.26 -45.59 -6.11
N PHE A 64 1.24 -44.98 -5.47
CA PHE A 64 0.60 -43.79 -6.00
C PHE A 64 1.20 -42.52 -5.39
N VAL A 65 1.39 -41.51 -6.22
CA VAL A 65 1.90 -40.20 -5.86
C VAL A 65 0.79 -39.18 -6.06
N VAL A 66 0.53 -38.35 -5.07
CA VAL A 66 -0.46 -37.27 -5.11
C VAL A 66 0.26 -35.95 -5.27
N ARG A 67 -0.22 -35.13 -6.19
CA ARG A 67 0.21 -33.73 -6.31
C ARG A 67 -0.41 -32.90 -5.19
N GLU A 68 0.42 -32.27 -4.41
CA GLU A 68 -0.02 -31.22 -3.51
C GLU A 68 0.11 -29.89 -4.24
N HIS A 69 -0.95 -29.11 -4.22
CA HIS A 69 -0.97 -27.79 -4.82
C HIS A 69 -0.85 -26.72 -3.73
N PHE A 70 -0.31 -25.57 -4.08
CA PHE A 70 -0.36 -24.41 -3.21
C PHE A 70 -1.80 -23.89 -3.12
N ALA A 71 -2.20 -23.38 -1.97
CA ALA A 71 -3.50 -22.74 -1.83
C ALA A 71 -3.47 -21.39 -2.58
N GLU A 72 -4.45 -21.17 -3.44
CA GLU A 72 -4.73 -19.86 -4.01
C GLU A 72 -5.69 -19.14 -3.05
N GLU A 73 -5.21 -18.13 -2.35
CA GLU A 73 -6.05 -17.23 -1.57
C GLU A 73 -6.07 -15.89 -2.27
N ALA A 74 -7.26 -15.30 -2.41
CA ALA A 74 -7.40 -13.95 -2.95
C ALA A 74 -6.61 -12.95 -2.07
N PRO A 75 -5.72 -12.13 -2.65
CA PRO A 75 -4.99 -11.15 -1.87
C PRO A 75 -5.97 -10.16 -1.24
N ARG A 76 -5.69 -9.77 -0.01
CA ARG A 76 -6.43 -8.68 0.63
C ARG A 76 -5.61 -7.42 0.56
N VAL A 77 -6.26 -6.37 0.14
CA VAL A 77 -5.67 -5.05 -0.05
C VAL A 77 -6.52 -4.07 0.74
N VAL A 78 -5.89 -3.26 1.57
CA VAL A 78 -6.56 -2.18 2.30
C VAL A 78 -5.84 -0.88 1.97
N VAL A 79 -6.62 0.15 1.70
CA VAL A 79 -6.14 1.52 1.60
C VAL A 79 -6.54 2.26 2.87
N LEU A 80 -5.56 2.79 3.59
CA LEU A 80 -5.73 3.76 4.67
C LEU A 80 -5.40 5.13 4.10
N SER A 81 -6.39 6.02 4.06
CA SER A 81 -6.25 7.36 3.48
C SER A 81 -6.23 8.42 4.57
N ASP A 82 -5.19 9.23 4.57
CA ASP A 82 -5.11 10.44 5.39
C ASP A 82 -6.08 11.49 4.87
N ARG A 83 -6.93 12.02 5.75
CA ARG A 83 -7.91 13.07 5.48
C ARG A 83 -7.66 14.33 6.28
N ARG A 84 -6.43 14.56 6.73
CA ARG A 84 -6.09 15.83 7.38
C ARG A 84 -6.24 17.01 6.42
N PRO A 85 -6.47 18.22 6.93
CA PRO A 85 -6.53 19.43 6.13
C PRO A 85 -5.31 19.64 5.25
N SER A 86 -4.11 19.24 5.70
CA SER A 86 -2.87 19.30 4.91
C SER A 86 -2.93 18.53 3.58
N MET A 87 -3.77 17.50 3.49
CA MET A 87 -3.99 16.71 2.27
C MET A 87 -4.92 17.38 1.27
N PHE A 88 -5.46 18.54 1.61
CA PHE A 88 -6.24 19.41 0.74
C PHE A 88 -5.58 20.79 0.55
N ALA A 89 -4.48 21.06 1.26
CA ALA A 89 -3.76 22.31 1.18
C ALA A 89 -3.21 22.58 -0.23
N PHE A 90 -3.03 23.85 -0.55
CA PHE A 90 -2.57 24.35 -1.84
C PHE A 90 -3.58 24.13 -2.98
N GLY A 91 -4.78 24.67 -2.81
CA GLY A 91 -5.77 24.81 -3.88
C GLY A 91 -5.32 25.80 -4.97
N GLU A 92 -6.09 25.85 -6.08
CA GLU A 92 -5.82 26.81 -7.15
C GLU A 92 -5.57 28.24 -6.62
N PRO A 93 -4.68 29.03 -7.23
CA PRO A 93 -4.00 28.82 -8.51
C PRO A 93 -2.58 28.18 -8.40
N TRP A 94 -2.21 27.62 -7.26
CA TRP A 94 -0.83 27.24 -6.92
C TRP A 94 -0.56 25.72 -6.83
N PRO A 95 -1.42 24.78 -7.25
CA PRO A 95 -1.09 23.38 -7.07
C PRO A 95 -0.06 22.91 -8.10
N TRP A 96 1.14 22.64 -7.64
CA TRP A 96 2.02 21.72 -8.34
C TRP A 96 1.50 20.29 -8.18
N LEU A 97 0.90 20.00 -7.03
CA LEU A 97 0.27 18.74 -6.72
C LEU A 97 -1.12 18.96 -6.10
N ASP A 98 -2.18 18.59 -6.78
CA ASP A 98 -3.49 18.36 -6.16
C ASP A 98 -3.43 17.04 -5.37
N LYS A 99 -3.16 17.15 -4.05
CA LYS A 99 -3.04 15.96 -3.18
C LYS A 99 -4.35 15.18 -3.08
N ALA A 100 -5.49 15.87 -3.09
CA ALA A 100 -6.80 15.23 -3.06
C ALA A 100 -7.03 14.39 -4.32
N GLU A 101 -6.66 14.91 -5.51
CA GLU A 101 -6.73 14.14 -6.76
C GLU A 101 -5.68 13.02 -6.76
N ALA A 102 -4.47 13.26 -6.26
CA ALA A 102 -3.46 12.21 -6.15
C ALA A 102 -3.94 11.03 -5.26
N ILE A 103 -4.61 11.31 -4.14
CA ILE A 103 -5.27 10.27 -3.33
C ILE A 103 -6.29 9.51 -4.17
N ARG A 104 -7.19 10.20 -4.88
CA ARG A 104 -8.20 9.56 -5.73
C ARG A 104 -7.57 8.65 -6.78
N GLN A 105 -6.50 9.11 -7.44
CA GLN A 105 -5.76 8.33 -8.44
C GLN A 105 -5.07 7.11 -7.80
N CYS A 106 -4.43 7.28 -6.65
CA CYS A 106 -3.81 6.16 -5.91
C CYS A 106 -4.85 5.11 -5.50
N VAL A 107 -5.99 5.52 -4.91
CA VAL A 107 -7.05 4.59 -4.49
C VAL A 107 -7.60 3.81 -5.68
N ARG A 108 -7.88 4.49 -6.81
CA ARG A 108 -8.36 3.83 -8.03
C ARG A 108 -7.34 2.84 -8.56
N LEU A 109 -6.09 3.26 -8.70
CA LEU A 109 -5.00 2.42 -9.22
C LEU A 109 -4.75 1.18 -8.35
N ILE A 110 -4.74 1.34 -7.02
CA ILE A 110 -4.60 0.24 -6.06
C ILE A 110 -5.79 -0.71 -6.20
N GLY A 111 -7.00 -0.18 -6.28
CA GLY A 111 -8.20 -0.97 -6.45
C GLY A 111 -8.25 -1.75 -7.76
N ASP A 112 -7.94 -1.11 -8.88
CA ASP A 112 -7.86 -1.76 -10.19
C ASP A 112 -6.79 -2.87 -10.18
N SER A 113 -5.66 -2.65 -9.50
CA SER A 113 -4.61 -3.64 -9.34
C SER A 113 -5.03 -4.81 -8.43
N ALA A 114 -5.80 -4.52 -7.38
CA ALA A 114 -6.38 -5.57 -6.53
C ALA A 114 -7.38 -6.44 -7.32
N VAL A 115 -8.27 -5.82 -8.10
CA VAL A 115 -9.23 -6.53 -8.98
C VAL A 115 -8.50 -7.36 -10.03
N ALA A 116 -7.47 -6.79 -10.69
CA ALA A 116 -6.66 -7.53 -11.66
C ALA A 116 -5.97 -8.75 -11.06
N ALA A 117 -5.62 -8.68 -9.78
CA ALA A 117 -5.07 -9.79 -9.01
C ALA A 117 -6.14 -10.71 -8.40
N ARG A 118 -7.43 -10.53 -8.73
CA ARG A 118 -8.57 -11.23 -8.10
C ARG A 118 -8.59 -11.10 -6.57
N GLY A 119 -8.15 -9.94 -6.08
CA GLY A 119 -8.05 -9.64 -4.67
C GLY A 119 -9.32 -8.98 -4.12
N LEU A 120 -9.36 -8.88 -2.80
CA LEU A 120 -10.42 -8.21 -2.06
C LEU A 120 -9.92 -6.85 -1.62
N LEU A 121 -10.70 -5.79 -1.89
CA LEU A 121 -10.36 -4.43 -1.53
C LEU A 121 -11.11 -3.97 -0.28
N GLY A 122 -10.37 -3.38 0.66
CA GLY A 122 -10.89 -2.65 1.80
C GLY A 122 -10.39 -1.21 1.79
N TYR A 123 -11.08 -0.36 2.54
CA TYR A 123 -10.76 1.06 2.62
C TYR A 123 -11.04 1.61 4.03
N PHE A 124 -10.14 2.44 4.52
CA PHE A 124 -10.31 3.17 5.77
C PHE A 124 -9.93 4.63 5.58
N ASP A 125 -10.77 5.53 6.06
CA ASP A 125 -10.41 6.91 6.35
C ASP A 125 -11.10 7.40 7.62
N GLU A 126 -10.52 8.41 8.25
CA GLU A 126 -11.13 9.13 9.33
C GLU A 126 -11.58 10.48 8.81
N GLY A 127 -12.88 10.75 8.87
CA GLY A 127 -13.45 12.08 8.61
C GLY A 127 -13.54 12.90 9.88
N GLU A 128 -14.14 14.09 9.79
CA GLU A 128 -14.34 14.98 10.97
C GLU A 128 -15.14 14.34 12.10
N VAL A 129 -16.09 13.45 11.80
CA VAL A 129 -17.08 12.98 12.75
C VAL A 129 -17.07 11.48 12.96
N ILE A 130 -16.98 10.70 11.88
CA ILE A 130 -17.11 9.23 11.94
C ILE A 130 -16.07 8.58 11.03
N PRO A 131 -15.27 7.64 11.56
CA PRO A 131 -14.41 6.80 10.73
C PRO A 131 -15.24 6.01 9.71
N PHE A 132 -14.74 5.92 8.49
CA PHE A 132 -15.31 5.06 7.47
C PHE A 132 -14.45 3.83 7.32
N TRP A 133 -15.04 2.66 7.56
CA TRP A 133 -14.38 1.38 7.40
C TRP A 133 -15.17 0.47 6.44
N HIS A 134 -14.52 0.09 5.35
CA HIS A 134 -15.00 -0.93 4.43
C HIS A 134 -14.02 -2.11 4.45
N PRO A 135 -14.39 -3.26 5.05
CA PRO A 135 -13.49 -4.41 5.13
C PRO A 135 -13.30 -5.08 3.76
N PRO A 136 -12.14 -5.73 3.50
CA PRO A 136 -11.86 -6.40 2.22
C PRO A 136 -12.65 -7.72 2.11
N ARG A 137 -13.91 -7.65 1.68
CA ARG A 137 -14.84 -8.80 1.62
C ARG A 137 -15.33 -9.13 0.23
N SER A 138 -15.30 -8.20 -0.73
CA SER A 138 -15.82 -8.41 -2.08
C SER A 138 -14.90 -7.84 -3.15
N GLU A 139 -15.02 -8.38 -4.37
CA GLU A 139 -14.36 -7.86 -5.55
C GLU A 139 -15.18 -6.67 -6.09
N GLY A 140 -14.51 -5.57 -6.45
CA GLY A 140 -15.11 -4.55 -7.32
C GLY A 140 -15.97 -3.46 -6.67
N GLU A 141 -15.99 -3.29 -5.36
CA GLU A 141 -16.79 -2.25 -4.68
C GLU A 141 -16.16 -0.85 -4.67
N LEU A 142 -15.16 -0.57 -5.49
CA LEU A 142 -14.57 0.78 -5.63
C LEU A 142 -15.60 1.87 -5.93
N GLY A 143 -16.64 1.54 -6.71
CA GLY A 143 -17.71 2.48 -7.05
C GLY A 143 -18.60 2.92 -5.87
N LEU A 144 -18.52 2.23 -4.73
CA LEU A 144 -19.24 2.56 -3.52
C LEU A 144 -18.44 3.48 -2.58
N LEU A 145 -17.14 3.67 -2.84
CA LEU A 145 -16.30 4.54 -2.04
C LEU A 145 -16.56 5.99 -2.40
N ASP A 146 -17.13 6.76 -1.48
CA ASP A 146 -17.18 8.22 -1.62
C ASP A 146 -15.79 8.81 -1.33
N LEU A 147 -15.00 8.97 -2.38
CA LEU A 147 -13.66 9.56 -2.28
C LEU A 147 -13.68 11.09 -2.12
N ASN A 148 -14.86 11.72 -2.20
CA ASN A 148 -15.03 13.18 -2.06
C ASN A 148 -15.36 13.60 -0.61
N ARG A 149 -15.16 12.72 0.36
CA ARG A 149 -15.33 13.06 1.76
C ARG A 149 -14.42 14.22 2.19
N PRO A 150 -14.85 15.07 3.12
CA PRO A 150 -14.10 16.25 3.54
C PRO A 150 -12.75 15.87 4.20
N PHE A 151 -11.84 16.83 4.18
CA PHE A 151 -10.54 16.75 4.81
C PHE A 151 -10.56 17.53 6.13
N GLY A 152 -10.92 16.86 7.21
CA GLY A 152 -11.06 17.44 8.56
C GLY A 152 -10.61 16.46 9.64
N ALA A 153 -9.82 15.44 9.28
CA ALA A 153 -9.32 14.45 10.23
C ALA A 153 -8.29 15.06 11.20
N PRO A 154 -8.18 14.51 12.43
CA PRO A 154 -7.16 14.93 13.38
C PRO A 154 -5.74 14.56 12.94
N ASP A 155 -4.72 15.20 13.54
CA ASP A 155 -3.33 15.05 13.19
C ASP A 155 -2.82 13.60 13.31
N ASP A 156 -3.33 12.84 14.27
CA ASP A 156 -2.95 11.44 14.52
C ASP A 156 -3.76 10.43 13.69
N THR A 157 -4.48 10.87 12.65
CA THR A 157 -5.41 10.02 11.87
C THR A 157 -4.74 8.76 11.30
N VAL A 158 -3.49 8.85 10.84
CA VAL A 158 -2.76 7.68 10.31
C VAL A 158 -2.49 6.66 11.42
N ALA A 159 -2.05 7.12 12.59
CA ALA A 159 -1.81 6.26 13.74
C ALA A 159 -3.11 5.61 14.24
N ARG A 160 -4.20 6.38 14.30
CA ARG A 160 -5.54 5.88 14.66
C ARG A 160 -6.03 4.86 13.65
N GLY A 161 -5.84 5.12 12.37
CA GLY A 161 -6.18 4.18 11.30
C GLY A 161 -5.43 2.85 11.42
N LEU A 162 -4.11 2.89 11.65
CA LEU A 162 -3.33 1.67 11.88
C LEU A 162 -3.85 0.89 13.10
N ARG A 163 -4.15 1.57 14.22
CA ARG A 163 -4.73 0.93 15.41
C ARG A 163 -6.11 0.34 15.13
N HIS A 164 -6.97 1.05 14.40
CA HIS A 164 -8.27 0.54 13.97
C HIS A 164 -8.13 -0.76 13.17
N LEU A 165 -7.21 -0.81 12.19
CA LEU A 165 -6.97 -2.02 11.42
C LEU A 165 -6.51 -3.19 12.29
N LEU A 166 -5.70 -2.93 13.34
CA LEU A 166 -5.25 -3.95 14.29
C LEU A 166 -6.39 -4.59 15.09
N GLU A 167 -7.51 -3.89 15.26
CA GLU A 167 -8.71 -4.39 15.95
C GLU A 167 -9.53 -5.36 15.07
N HIS A 168 -9.22 -5.45 13.76
CA HIS A 168 -9.93 -6.28 12.80
C HIS A 168 -9.11 -7.48 12.25
N PRO A 169 -8.51 -8.33 13.10
CA PRO A 169 -7.56 -9.37 12.67
C PRO A 169 -8.20 -10.47 11.81
N ARG A 170 -9.53 -10.63 11.89
CA ARG A 170 -10.26 -11.63 11.07
C ARG A 170 -10.40 -11.18 9.62
N ASP A 171 -10.53 -9.88 9.40
CA ASP A 171 -10.64 -9.29 8.07
C ASP A 171 -9.27 -9.12 7.42
N LEU A 172 -8.20 -9.00 8.23
CA LEU A 172 -6.84 -8.69 7.82
C LEU A 172 -5.82 -9.77 8.25
N PRO A 173 -5.78 -10.93 7.58
CA PRO A 173 -4.80 -11.98 7.86
C PRO A 173 -3.38 -11.55 7.48
N ALA A 174 -2.40 -12.35 7.87
CA ALA A 174 -1.01 -12.16 7.44
C ALA A 174 -0.92 -12.12 5.91
N GLY A 175 -0.08 -11.23 5.38
CA GLY A 175 0.07 -11.01 3.94
C GLY A 175 -0.93 -10.02 3.33
N THR A 176 -1.84 -9.44 4.13
CA THR A 176 -2.67 -8.32 3.67
C THR A 176 -1.79 -7.13 3.29
N PHE A 177 -2.00 -6.57 2.10
CA PHE A 177 -1.38 -5.31 1.71
C PHE A 177 -2.13 -4.15 2.39
N VAL A 178 -1.38 -3.28 3.05
CA VAL A 178 -1.90 -2.07 3.69
C VAL A 178 -1.17 -0.87 3.08
N PHE A 179 -1.82 -0.19 2.14
CA PHE A 179 -1.32 1.04 1.54
C PHE A 179 -1.75 2.22 2.42
N VAL A 180 -0.79 2.96 2.95
CA VAL A 180 -1.02 4.12 3.82
C VAL A 180 -0.71 5.39 3.03
N LEU A 181 -1.75 6.11 2.62
CA LEU A 181 -1.67 7.31 1.79
C LEU A 181 -1.63 8.55 2.70
N SER A 182 -0.52 9.26 2.71
CA SER A 182 -0.33 10.48 3.52
C SER A 182 0.83 11.33 2.99
N ASP A 183 0.87 12.60 3.36
CA ASP A 183 2.05 13.44 3.20
C ASP A 183 3.11 13.15 4.26
N PHE A 184 2.74 12.47 5.34
CA PHE A 184 3.58 12.18 6.50
C PHE A 184 4.25 13.42 7.11
N LEU A 185 3.62 14.60 7.02
CA LEU A 185 4.06 15.77 7.76
C LEU A 185 3.88 15.60 9.27
N VAL A 186 2.89 14.77 9.65
CA VAL A 186 2.77 14.20 10.99
C VAL A 186 2.88 12.68 10.85
N GLU A 187 3.96 12.11 11.37
CA GLU A 187 4.23 10.68 11.26
C GLU A 187 3.59 9.90 12.41
N PRO A 188 3.10 8.68 12.17
CA PRO A 188 2.80 7.75 13.26
C PRO A 188 4.05 7.44 14.07
N GLU A 189 3.88 7.11 15.34
CA GLU A 189 4.97 6.64 16.16
C GLU A 189 5.56 5.33 15.62
N ARG A 190 6.84 5.09 15.92
CA ARG A 190 7.52 3.86 15.51
C ARG A 190 6.77 2.59 15.92
N ASP A 191 6.15 2.61 17.09
CA ASP A 191 5.41 1.47 17.63
C ASP A 191 4.12 1.16 16.85
N ASP A 192 3.44 2.16 16.27
CA ASP A 192 2.26 1.93 15.42
C ASP A 192 2.65 1.13 14.16
N TRP A 193 3.80 1.47 13.55
CA TRP A 193 4.34 0.71 12.43
C TRP A 193 4.77 -0.70 12.81
N LEU A 194 5.48 -0.86 13.93
CA LEU A 194 5.96 -2.16 14.40
C LEU A 194 4.81 -3.12 14.67
N ARG A 195 3.74 -2.67 15.31
CA ARG A 195 2.54 -3.48 15.54
C ARG A 195 1.89 -3.96 14.24
N ALA A 196 1.83 -3.10 13.21
CA ALA A 196 1.32 -3.49 11.90
C ALA A 196 2.24 -4.54 11.22
N LEU A 197 3.56 -4.37 11.33
CA LEU A 197 4.55 -5.32 10.81
C LEU A 197 4.55 -6.66 11.55
N GLU A 198 4.29 -6.67 12.87
CA GLU A 198 4.11 -7.89 13.67
C GLU A 198 2.94 -8.75 13.20
N ARG A 199 1.90 -8.14 12.62
CA ARG A 199 0.80 -8.85 11.95
C ARG A 199 1.21 -9.53 10.65
N ARG A 200 2.45 -9.34 10.21
CA ARG A 200 2.98 -9.79 8.92
C ARG A 200 2.21 -9.21 7.74
N TRP A 201 1.72 -7.98 7.88
CA TRP A 201 1.14 -7.25 6.78
C TRP A 201 2.24 -6.72 5.85
N GLU A 202 1.89 -6.58 4.59
CA GLU A 202 2.68 -5.89 3.58
C GLU A 202 2.35 -4.39 3.64
N VAL A 203 2.91 -3.70 4.64
CA VAL A 203 2.67 -2.26 4.83
C VAL A 203 3.46 -1.46 3.81
N VAL A 204 2.77 -0.58 3.08
CA VAL A 204 3.31 0.23 2.01
C VAL A 204 2.95 1.70 2.25
N PRO A 205 3.87 2.51 2.80
CA PRO A 205 3.67 3.95 2.84
C PRO A 205 3.62 4.53 1.42
N VAL A 206 2.60 5.32 1.12
CA VAL A 206 2.49 6.10 -0.11
C VAL A 206 2.66 7.57 0.28
N VAL A 207 3.85 8.10 0.04
CA VAL A 207 4.25 9.45 0.44
C VAL A 207 3.80 10.42 -0.66
N ILE A 208 2.76 11.20 -0.38
CA ILE A 208 2.15 12.17 -1.30
C ILE A 208 2.58 13.56 -0.87
N GLN A 209 3.59 14.13 -1.51
CA GLN A 209 4.17 15.42 -1.13
C GLN A 209 4.36 16.31 -2.35
N ASP A 210 3.97 17.58 -2.20
CA ASP A 210 4.20 18.60 -3.21
C ASP A 210 5.70 18.80 -3.44
N PRO A 211 6.19 18.68 -4.70
CA PRO A 211 7.61 18.80 -5.00
C PRO A 211 8.18 20.19 -4.73
N VAL A 212 7.35 21.22 -4.77
CA VAL A 212 7.78 22.62 -4.62
C VAL A 212 7.65 23.10 -3.18
N TRP A 213 6.51 22.77 -2.50
CA TRP A 213 6.20 23.33 -1.19
C TRP A 213 6.58 22.45 -0.02
N GLU A 214 6.69 21.13 -0.22
CA GLU A 214 6.91 20.17 0.86
C GLU A 214 8.21 19.39 0.75
N GLN A 215 8.64 19.07 -0.49
CA GLN A 215 9.93 18.40 -0.72
C GLN A 215 11.10 19.38 -0.79
N SER A 216 10.79 20.63 -1.15
CA SER A 216 11.72 21.76 -1.24
C SER A 216 10.99 23.01 -0.74
N PHE A 217 11.41 24.19 -1.17
CA PHE A 217 10.67 25.43 -1.01
C PHE A 217 11.02 26.38 -2.15
N PRO A 218 10.03 27.07 -2.77
CA PRO A 218 10.31 27.94 -3.91
C PRO A 218 11.11 29.17 -3.49
N ASP A 219 11.87 29.71 -4.42
CA ASP A 219 12.57 30.98 -4.24
C ASP A 219 11.57 32.15 -4.30
N VAL A 220 10.92 32.39 -3.19
CA VAL A 220 9.94 33.48 -3.00
C VAL A 220 10.53 34.62 -2.15
N GLY A 221 11.86 34.69 -2.03
CA GLY A 221 12.53 35.71 -1.26
C GLY A 221 12.16 37.12 -1.75
N GLY A 222 11.75 37.98 -0.81
CA GLY A 222 11.29 39.32 -1.08
C GLY A 222 9.83 39.44 -1.52
N LEU A 223 9.13 38.34 -1.79
CA LEU A 223 7.72 38.35 -2.16
C LEU A 223 6.80 38.37 -0.92
N VAL A 224 5.62 38.93 -1.11
CA VAL A 224 4.53 38.83 -0.14
C VAL A 224 3.55 37.75 -0.63
N VAL A 225 3.44 36.68 0.12
CA VAL A 225 2.60 35.52 -0.22
C VAL A 225 1.41 35.47 0.75
N ALA A 226 0.24 35.26 0.22
CA ALA A 226 -0.94 35.00 1.03
C ALA A 226 -0.89 33.55 1.53
N PHE A 227 -0.99 33.38 2.85
CA PHE A 227 -1.16 32.06 3.47
C PHE A 227 -2.54 31.97 4.07
N GLU A 228 -3.18 30.84 3.87
CA GLU A 228 -4.43 30.48 4.49
C GLU A 228 -4.19 29.25 5.37
N ALA A 229 -4.70 29.26 6.59
CA ALA A 229 -4.58 28.09 7.45
C ALA A 229 -5.46 26.95 6.87
N PRO A 230 -4.93 25.72 6.73
CA PRO A 230 -5.65 24.60 6.13
C PRO A 230 -6.93 24.21 6.84
N ASP A 231 -7.03 24.55 8.13
CA ASP A 231 -8.16 24.24 9.01
C ASP A 231 -9.27 25.31 9.02
N GLY A 232 -9.15 26.34 8.18
CA GLY A 232 -10.15 27.41 8.10
C GLY A 232 -10.27 28.26 9.36
N VAL A 233 -9.39 28.08 10.36
CA VAL A 233 -9.28 28.96 11.52
C VAL A 233 -8.77 30.32 11.05
N GLU A 234 -9.41 31.42 11.50
CA GLU A 234 -9.02 32.79 11.19
C GLU A 234 -7.54 33.04 11.50
N GLY A 235 -6.69 32.90 10.50
CA GLY A 235 -5.23 32.99 10.63
C GLY A 235 -4.53 33.17 9.30
N GLY A 236 -5.26 33.23 8.20
CA GLY A 236 -4.71 33.60 6.90
C GLY A 236 -4.14 35.02 6.93
N GLY A 237 -2.96 35.20 6.37
CA GLY A 237 -2.28 36.51 6.37
C GLY A 237 -1.30 36.64 5.21
N LEU A 238 -0.96 37.89 4.92
CA LEU A 238 0.12 38.20 4.01
C LEU A 238 1.44 38.06 4.76
N VAL A 239 2.25 37.11 4.36
CA VAL A 239 3.58 36.89 4.93
C VAL A 239 4.62 37.34 3.90
N ARG A 240 5.51 38.24 4.30
CA ARG A 240 6.68 38.62 3.50
C ARG A 240 7.82 37.68 3.86
N PHE A 241 8.27 36.90 2.88
CA PHE A 241 9.44 36.06 3.04
C PHE A 241 10.73 36.88 2.82
N ALA A 242 11.65 36.88 3.78
CA ALA A 242 13.01 37.24 3.50
C ALA A 242 13.69 36.14 2.67
N THR A 243 14.77 36.49 1.95
CA THR A 243 15.50 35.50 1.14
C THR A 243 16.07 34.39 2.02
N ASP A 244 16.57 34.73 3.19
CA ASP A 244 17.13 33.79 4.16
C ASP A 244 16.06 32.84 4.72
N ASP A 245 14.82 33.33 4.91
CA ASP A 245 13.70 32.51 5.38
C ASP A 245 13.31 31.44 4.35
N ALA A 246 13.33 31.77 3.05
CA ALA A 246 13.03 30.84 1.97
C ALA A 246 14.08 29.71 1.89
N GLU A 247 15.36 30.08 2.02
CA GLU A 247 16.45 29.09 2.02
C GLU A 247 16.40 28.18 3.26
N GLN A 248 16.13 28.75 4.44
CA GLN A 248 15.96 27.98 5.67
C GLN A 248 14.81 26.99 5.53
N ARG A 249 13.65 27.42 5.01
CA ARG A 249 12.50 26.54 4.78
C ARG A 249 12.82 25.40 3.82
N ARG A 250 13.57 25.69 2.76
CA ARG A 250 14.03 24.66 1.82
C ARG A 250 14.86 23.59 2.53
N GLN A 251 15.84 24.00 3.31
CA GLN A 251 16.68 23.08 4.06
C GLN A 251 15.87 22.26 5.06
N GLU A 252 14.98 22.88 5.81
CA GLU A 252 14.07 22.19 6.76
C GLU A 252 13.20 21.13 6.06
N ASN A 253 12.64 21.47 4.88
CA ASN A 253 11.80 20.52 4.12
C ASN A 253 12.63 19.34 3.58
N GLU A 254 13.80 19.61 3.02
CA GLU A 254 14.70 18.57 2.49
C GLU A 254 15.22 17.65 3.60
N GLU A 255 15.56 18.20 4.78
CA GLU A 255 15.97 17.41 5.94
C GLU A 255 14.82 16.55 6.45
N ARG A 256 13.64 17.14 6.67
CA ARG A 256 12.45 16.40 7.10
C ARG A 256 12.14 15.23 6.17
N ARG A 257 12.17 15.46 4.85
CA ARG A 257 11.94 14.41 3.85
C ARG A 257 13.00 13.32 3.90
N ARG A 258 14.27 13.71 4.03
CA ARG A 258 15.38 12.75 4.15
C ARG A 258 15.21 11.86 5.38
N ASP A 259 14.89 12.49 6.50
CA ASP A 259 14.68 11.81 7.78
C ASP A 259 13.48 10.88 7.75
N LEU A 260 12.35 11.29 7.17
CA LEU A 260 11.18 10.42 6.94
C LEU A 260 11.58 9.17 6.17
N LEU A 261 12.23 9.34 5.00
CA LEU A 261 12.63 8.21 4.16
C LEU A 261 13.66 7.30 4.85
N GLN A 262 14.55 7.86 5.67
CA GLN A 262 15.49 7.09 6.46
C GLN A 262 14.77 6.28 7.56
N ARG A 263 13.81 6.87 8.29
CA ARG A 263 13.01 6.17 9.30
C ARG A 263 12.19 5.04 8.69
N LEU A 264 11.53 5.27 7.57
CA LEU A 264 10.78 4.22 6.86
C LEU A 264 11.70 3.06 6.44
N ARG A 265 12.88 3.36 5.87
CA ARG A 265 13.87 2.32 5.52
C ARG A 265 14.40 1.57 6.72
N ALA A 266 14.61 2.24 7.86
CA ALA A 266 15.05 1.60 9.11
C ALA A 266 14.02 0.61 9.67
N LEU A 267 12.74 0.75 9.29
CA LEU A 267 11.66 -0.18 9.58
C LEU A 267 11.46 -1.22 8.47
N ASP A 268 12.36 -1.27 7.48
CA ASP A 268 12.22 -2.11 6.30
C ASP A 268 10.93 -1.81 5.52
N LEU A 269 10.47 -0.56 5.54
CA LEU A 269 9.33 -0.06 4.75
C LEU A 269 9.84 0.59 3.47
N GLU A 270 9.33 0.13 2.33
CA GLU A 270 9.67 0.65 1.01
C GLU A 270 8.52 1.56 0.54
N PRO A 271 8.67 2.90 0.61
CA PRO A 271 7.61 3.81 0.24
C PRO A 271 7.42 3.93 -1.27
N VAL A 272 6.16 4.13 -1.71
CA VAL A 272 5.85 4.71 -3.01
C VAL A 272 5.93 6.23 -2.89
N LEU A 273 6.64 6.89 -3.80
CA LEU A 273 6.79 8.35 -3.79
C LEU A 273 5.91 8.96 -4.88
N VAL A 274 4.95 9.79 -4.49
CA VAL A 274 3.99 10.44 -5.38
C VAL A 274 4.18 11.95 -5.30
N SER A 275 4.55 12.56 -6.43
CA SER A 275 4.79 14.00 -6.57
C SER A 275 3.96 14.63 -7.70
N SER A 276 2.98 13.89 -8.23
CA SER A 276 2.07 14.32 -9.29
C SER A 276 0.69 13.68 -9.07
N HIS A 277 -0.36 14.35 -9.51
CA HIS A 277 -1.73 13.80 -9.53
C HIS A 277 -2.10 13.22 -10.90
N GLU A 278 -1.23 13.36 -11.88
CA GLU A 278 -1.45 12.80 -13.22
C GLU A 278 -1.40 11.26 -13.16
N HIS A 279 -2.44 10.63 -13.70
CA HIS A 279 -2.59 9.16 -13.68
C HIS A 279 -1.33 8.41 -14.14
N ARG A 280 -0.67 8.90 -15.16
CA ARG A 280 0.54 8.28 -15.74
C ARG A 280 1.71 8.32 -14.76
N ASP A 281 1.91 9.43 -14.08
CA ASP A 281 3.01 9.61 -13.14
C ASP A 281 2.78 8.79 -11.87
N VAL A 282 1.54 8.77 -11.38
CA VAL A 282 1.13 7.91 -10.26
C VAL A 282 1.40 6.44 -10.60
N LEU A 283 0.95 5.98 -11.78
CA LEU A 283 1.22 4.61 -12.25
C LEU A 283 2.71 4.31 -12.29
N TYR A 284 3.52 5.23 -12.82
CA TYR A 284 4.97 5.06 -12.88
C TYR A 284 5.62 4.92 -11.49
N SER A 285 5.14 5.69 -10.51
CA SER A 285 5.60 5.57 -9.12
C SER A 285 5.34 4.18 -8.54
N PHE A 286 4.16 3.61 -8.77
CA PHE A 286 3.82 2.26 -8.30
C PHE A 286 4.56 1.16 -9.07
N LEU A 287 4.77 1.32 -10.38
CA LEU A 287 5.59 0.38 -11.16
C LEU A 287 7.04 0.38 -10.69
N THR A 288 7.61 1.56 -10.46
CA THR A 288 8.98 1.70 -9.92
C THR A 288 9.12 1.00 -8.56
N TRP A 289 8.15 1.18 -7.66
CA TRP A 289 8.09 0.48 -6.38
C TRP A 289 8.02 -1.04 -6.55
N ALA A 290 7.17 -1.53 -7.46
CA ALA A 290 7.03 -2.96 -7.71
C ALA A 290 8.33 -3.58 -8.27
N ASP A 291 9.00 -2.89 -9.19
CA ASP A 291 10.27 -3.32 -9.75
C ASP A 291 11.37 -3.37 -8.69
N GLN A 292 11.47 -2.35 -7.82
CA GLN A 292 12.42 -2.36 -6.71
C GLN A 292 12.23 -3.59 -5.81
N ARG A 293 10.98 -3.93 -5.48
CA ARG A 293 10.68 -5.14 -4.69
C ARG A 293 11.05 -6.45 -5.40
N LEU A 294 10.85 -6.52 -6.70
CA LEU A 294 11.30 -7.69 -7.49
C LEU A 294 12.81 -7.86 -7.43
N PHE A 295 13.57 -6.76 -7.57
CA PHE A 295 15.04 -6.80 -7.49
C PHE A 295 15.57 -7.20 -6.12
N THR A 296 14.98 -6.67 -5.05
CA THR A 296 15.37 -6.99 -3.68
C THR A 296 15.11 -8.47 -3.38
N ARG A 297 13.99 -9.00 -3.85
CA ARG A 297 13.58 -10.39 -3.66
C ARG A 297 14.45 -11.40 -4.41
N GLY A 298 14.99 -11.02 -5.57
CA GLY A 298 15.88 -11.89 -6.36
C GLY A 298 17.28 -12.07 -5.75
N ARG A 299 17.62 -11.31 -4.70
CA ARG A 299 18.91 -11.34 -3.99
C ARG A 299 18.84 -12.02 -2.61
N ALA A 300 17.67 -12.30 -2.10
CA ALA A 300 17.41 -13.02 -0.83
C ALA A 300 17.02 -14.49 -1.12
#